data_b819e27c82623dbfe25899b7e0744784
#
_entry.id   b819e27c82623dbfe25899b7e0744784
#
_cell.length_a   1.000
_cell.length_b   1.000
_cell.length_c   1.000
_cell.angle_alpha   90.00
_cell.angle_beta   90.00
_cell.angle_gamma   90.00
#
_symmetry.space_group_name_H-M   'P 1'
#
loop_
_entity.id
_entity.type
_entity.pdbx_description
1 polymer ?
#
loop_
_entity_poly.entity_id
_entity_poly.type
_entity_poly.pdbx_seq_one_letter_code
_entity_poly.pdbx_strand_id
1 'polypeptide(L)'
;MILITRPKAQSKNLQLKLKSNDYATFQESFYSFRYYRREVSCHSNEYYIFPSINSVESLKKNRQISKFRNANILAIGLQVKKILIKSGCKNLIVTTSDSKSMLKIINSPKLKNKSFTYLSSNVVNEDFFIEAHKKKLKIKKKIIYKTISIKSLSN
;
A
#
# COMPACT_ATOMS: atom_id res chain seq x y z
N MET A 1 9.12 -28.49 3.50
CA MET A 1 8.43 -27.58 4.44
C MET A 1 8.67 -26.13 4.02
N ILE A 2 7.62 -25.28 4.01
CA ILE A 2 7.70 -23.87 3.61
C ILE A 2 7.40 -22.99 4.82
N LEU A 3 8.33 -22.07 5.15
CA LEU A 3 8.13 -21.08 6.19
C LEU A 3 7.40 -19.85 5.61
N ILE A 4 6.26 -19.47 6.22
CA ILE A 4 5.49 -18.30 5.87
C ILE A 4 5.74 -17.21 6.91
N THR A 5 6.46 -16.14 6.53
CA THR A 5 6.90 -15.06 7.44
C THR A 5 5.95 -13.86 7.49
N ARG A 6 4.93 -13.81 6.62
CA ARG A 6 3.93 -12.74 6.59
C ARG A 6 2.96 -12.85 7.77
N PRO A 7 2.34 -11.75 8.21
CA PRO A 7 1.27 -11.80 9.21
C PRO A 7 0.16 -12.79 8.82
N LYS A 8 -0.29 -13.60 9.78
CA LYS A 8 -1.25 -14.69 9.59
C LYS A 8 -2.51 -14.26 8.81
N ALA A 9 -3.03 -13.07 9.09
CA ALA A 9 -4.21 -12.54 8.40
C ALA A 9 -3.99 -12.30 6.90
N GLN A 10 -2.73 -12.07 6.45
CA GLN A 10 -2.38 -11.80 5.05
C GLN A 10 -1.88 -13.05 4.31
N SER A 11 -1.61 -14.14 5.01
CA SER A 11 -1.05 -15.38 4.45
C SER A 11 -2.05 -16.52 4.35
N LYS A 12 -3.27 -16.37 4.89
CA LYS A 12 -4.27 -17.45 4.92
C LYS A 12 -4.51 -18.10 3.54
N ASN A 13 -4.71 -17.29 2.50
CA ASN A 13 -4.95 -17.81 1.16
C ASN A 13 -3.72 -18.51 0.56
N LEU A 14 -2.51 -18.00 0.83
CA LEU A 14 -1.27 -18.64 0.42
C LEU A 14 -1.11 -19.98 1.14
N GLN A 15 -1.35 -20.02 2.44
CA GLN A 15 -1.27 -21.25 3.23
C GLN A 15 -2.24 -22.32 2.74
N LEU A 16 -3.48 -21.93 2.42
CA LEU A 16 -4.47 -22.86 1.85
C LEU A 16 -4.01 -23.41 0.50
N LYS A 17 -3.51 -22.55 -0.39
CA LYS A 17 -2.97 -22.99 -1.69
C LYS A 17 -1.78 -23.93 -1.58
N LEU A 18 -0.88 -23.66 -0.64
CA LEU A 18 0.27 -24.53 -0.41
C LEU A 18 -0.18 -25.88 0.14
N LYS A 19 -1.11 -25.91 1.08
CA LYS A 19 -1.66 -27.15 1.62
C LYS A 19 -2.41 -27.98 0.57
N SER A 20 -3.18 -27.34 -0.33
CA SER A 20 -3.87 -28.05 -1.41
C SER A 20 -2.94 -28.61 -2.49
N ASN A 21 -1.66 -28.29 -2.45
CA ASN A 21 -0.60 -28.86 -3.28
C ASN A 21 0.41 -29.66 -2.44
N ASP A 22 -0.02 -30.22 -1.31
CA ASP A 22 0.73 -31.12 -0.42
C ASP A 22 2.02 -30.54 0.17
N TYR A 23 2.13 -29.19 0.20
CA TYR A 23 3.27 -28.56 0.89
C TYR A 23 3.01 -28.42 2.37
N ALA A 24 3.88 -29.01 3.21
CA ALA A 24 3.94 -28.73 4.62
C ALA A 24 4.35 -27.27 4.88
N THR A 25 3.55 -26.55 5.68
CA THR A 25 3.77 -25.11 5.94
C THR A 25 3.92 -24.83 7.43
N PHE A 26 4.88 -23.98 7.78
CA PHE A 26 5.02 -23.38 9.10
C PHE A 26 4.78 -21.88 9.02
N GLN A 27 3.98 -21.34 9.95
CA GLN A 27 3.59 -19.94 9.96
C GLN A 27 4.24 -19.21 11.13
N GLU A 28 5.20 -18.34 10.84
CA GLU A 28 5.83 -17.46 11.83
C GLU A 28 5.88 -16.03 11.33
N SER A 29 5.21 -15.10 12.02
CA SER A 29 5.12 -13.70 11.58
C SER A 29 6.31 -12.90 12.09
N PHE A 30 7.16 -12.40 11.20
CA PHE A 30 8.33 -11.59 11.56
C PHE A 30 8.01 -10.11 11.76
N TYR A 31 6.81 -9.68 11.42
CA TYR A 31 6.35 -8.30 11.59
C TYR A 31 4.84 -8.22 11.74
N SER A 32 4.40 -7.12 12.31
CA SER A 32 2.98 -6.77 12.46
C SER A 32 2.73 -5.33 12.00
N PHE A 33 1.46 -4.94 11.96
CA PHE A 33 1.07 -3.59 11.56
C PHE A 33 0.26 -2.91 12.65
N ARG A 34 0.63 -1.64 12.95
CA ARG A 34 -0.17 -0.74 13.77
C ARG A 34 -0.74 0.35 12.88
N TYR A 35 -2.06 0.45 12.79
CA TYR A 35 -2.75 1.47 12.01
C TYR A 35 -2.98 2.71 12.87
N TYR A 36 -2.60 3.88 12.34
CA TYR A 36 -2.77 5.14 13.07
C TYR A 36 -4.19 5.67 12.91
N ARG A 37 -4.78 6.14 14.02
CA ARG A 37 -6.09 6.80 14.04
C ARG A 37 -6.00 8.28 13.65
N ARG A 38 -5.12 8.61 12.71
CA ARG A 38 -4.94 9.98 12.23
C ARG A 38 -5.86 10.24 11.06
N GLU A 39 -6.42 11.45 11.03
CA GLU A 39 -7.21 11.87 9.90
C GLU A 39 -6.33 12.09 8.66
N VAL A 40 -6.83 11.65 7.53
CA VAL A 40 -6.24 11.89 6.21
C VAL A 40 -7.22 12.74 5.43
N SER A 41 -6.84 14.00 5.20
CA SER A 41 -7.62 14.90 4.35
C SER A 41 -7.64 14.40 2.92
N CYS A 42 -8.78 14.50 2.28
CA CYS A 42 -8.95 14.13 0.88
C CYS A 42 -9.38 15.36 0.08
N HIS A 43 -8.57 15.79 -0.87
CA HIS A 43 -8.80 16.97 -1.71
C HIS A 43 -8.98 16.55 -3.17
N SER A 44 -9.93 17.18 -3.87
CA SER A 44 -10.28 16.85 -5.26
C SER A 44 -9.13 17.04 -6.26
N ASN A 45 -8.24 18.01 -6.01
CA ASN A 45 -7.12 18.34 -6.89
C ASN A 45 -5.84 17.52 -6.58
N GLU A 46 -5.90 16.62 -5.61
CA GLU A 46 -4.76 15.81 -5.19
C GLU A 46 -4.87 14.38 -5.70
N TYR A 47 -3.73 13.77 -5.96
CA TYR A 47 -3.60 12.38 -6.38
C TYR A 47 -3.06 11.53 -5.24
N TYR A 48 -3.69 10.41 -4.96
CA TYR A 48 -3.35 9.54 -3.83
C TYR A 48 -2.72 8.26 -4.31
N ILE A 49 -1.47 7.99 -3.89
CA ILE A 49 -0.76 6.76 -4.21
C ILE A 49 -0.94 5.77 -3.07
N PHE A 50 -1.49 4.61 -3.40
CA PHE A 50 -1.66 3.47 -2.49
C PHE A 50 -0.61 2.40 -2.82
N PRO A 51 0.51 2.32 -2.09
CA PRO A 51 1.61 1.42 -2.40
C PRO A 51 1.40 0.00 -1.91
N SER A 52 0.43 -0.24 -1.04
CA SER A 52 0.23 -1.56 -0.42
C SER A 52 -1.21 -1.77 0.03
N ILE A 53 -1.58 -3.03 0.26
CA ILE A 53 -2.85 -3.41 0.89
C ILE A 53 -3.02 -2.71 2.25
N ASN A 54 -1.94 -2.56 3.02
CA ASN A 54 -2.00 -1.97 4.35
C ASN A 54 -2.38 -0.49 4.34
N SER A 55 -2.08 0.24 3.27
CA SER A 55 -2.55 1.63 3.13
C SER A 55 -4.07 1.69 2.98
N VAL A 56 -4.67 0.75 2.25
CA VAL A 56 -6.13 0.63 2.13
C VAL A 56 -6.75 0.18 3.46
N GLU A 57 -6.19 -0.86 4.08
CA GLU A 57 -6.68 -1.40 5.36
C GLU A 57 -6.60 -0.37 6.49
N SER A 58 -5.57 0.49 6.50
CA SER A 58 -5.47 1.60 7.45
C SER A 58 -6.68 2.54 7.36
N LEU A 59 -7.03 2.97 6.16
CA LEU A 59 -8.18 3.85 5.94
C LEU A 59 -9.51 3.15 6.23
N LYS A 60 -9.64 1.86 5.92
CA LYS A 60 -10.84 1.05 6.26
C LYS A 60 -11.03 0.94 7.76
N LYS A 61 -9.99 0.55 8.51
CA LYS A 61 -10.06 0.42 9.98
C LYS A 61 -10.36 1.73 10.68
N ASN A 62 -9.92 2.85 10.09
CA ASN A 62 -10.21 4.19 10.60
C ASN A 62 -11.51 4.80 10.04
N ARG A 63 -12.33 4.03 9.31
CA ARG A 63 -13.60 4.46 8.69
C ARG A 63 -13.44 5.66 7.73
N GLN A 64 -12.26 5.83 7.12
CA GLN A 64 -11.94 6.98 6.27
C GLN A 64 -11.95 6.64 4.78
N ILE A 65 -12.01 5.37 4.41
CA ILE A 65 -11.92 4.94 3.00
C ILE A 65 -13.01 5.55 2.11
N SER A 66 -14.18 5.82 2.68
CA SER A 66 -15.30 6.47 1.97
C SER A 66 -14.99 7.88 1.48
N LYS A 67 -14.09 8.61 2.16
CA LYS A 67 -13.61 9.94 1.72
C LYS A 67 -12.88 9.87 0.38
N PHE A 68 -12.32 8.71 0.04
CA PHE A 68 -11.55 8.47 -1.18
C PHE A 68 -12.37 7.92 -2.34
N ARG A 69 -13.70 7.82 -2.19
CA ARG A 69 -14.59 7.24 -3.22
C ARG A 69 -14.40 7.86 -4.60
N ASN A 70 -14.27 9.18 -4.68
CA ASN A 70 -14.12 9.94 -5.91
C ASN A 70 -12.72 10.58 -6.05
N ALA A 71 -11.78 10.25 -5.18
CA ALA A 71 -10.41 10.75 -5.23
C ALA A 71 -9.66 10.23 -6.45
N ASN A 72 -8.68 10.99 -6.93
CA ASN A 72 -7.78 10.54 -7.99
C ASN A 72 -6.79 9.53 -7.39
N ILE A 73 -6.95 8.25 -7.71
CA ILE A 73 -6.20 7.16 -7.07
C ILE A 73 -5.22 6.53 -8.06
N LEU A 74 -4.00 6.29 -7.57
CA LEU A 74 -2.99 5.46 -8.22
C LEU A 74 -2.65 4.29 -7.28
N ALA A 75 -2.61 3.06 -7.80
CA ALA A 75 -2.36 1.88 -7.02
C ALA A 75 -1.07 1.18 -7.46
N ILE A 76 -0.31 0.66 -6.51
CA ILE A 76 0.82 -0.24 -6.80
C ILE A 76 0.40 -1.66 -6.43
N GLY A 77 0.25 -2.51 -7.46
CA GLY A 77 -0.15 -3.90 -7.34
C GLY A 77 -1.64 -4.16 -7.60
N LEU A 78 -1.91 -5.25 -8.33
CA LEU A 78 -3.27 -5.66 -8.69
C LEU A 78 -4.17 -5.96 -7.48
N GLN A 79 -3.60 -6.46 -6.38
CA GLN A 79 -4.37 -6.73 -5.16
C GLN A 79 -4.84 -5.43 -4.49
N VAL A 80 -4.00 -4.38 -4.50
CA VAL A 80 -4.36 -3.05 -4.01
C VAL A 80 -5.53 -2.49 -4.83
N LYS A 81 -5.43 -2.57 -6.17
CA LYS A 81 -6.52 -2.21 -7.09
C LYS A 81 -7.82 -2.92 -6.73
N LYS A 82 -7.80 -4.25 -6.60
CA LYS A 82 -9.00 -5.06 -6.30
C LYS A 82 -9.66 -4.62 -5.00
N ILE A 83 -8.86 -4.36 -3.95
CA ILE A 83 -9.39 -3.95 -2.64
C ILE A 83 -9.96 -2.53 -2.70
N LEU A 84 -9.32 -1.59 -3.41
CA LEU A 84 -9.82 -0.23 -3.60
C LEU A 84 -11.20 -0.23 -4.30
N ILE A 85 -11.34 -0.96 -5.40
CA ILE A 85 -12.61 -1.10 -6.13
C ILE A 85 -13.68 -1.70 -5.21
N LYS A 86 -13.36 -2.79 -4.51
CA LYS A 86 -14.28 -3.43 -3.54
C LYS A 86 -14.67 -2.50 -2.39
N SER A 87 -13.82 -1.52 -2.07
CA SER A 87 -14.09 -0.50 -1.04
C SER A 87 -14.88 0.70 -1.57
N GLY A 88 -15.32 0.66 -2.82
CA GLY A 88 -16.16 1.69 -3.44
C GLY A 88 -15.39 2.87 -4.05
N CYS A 89 -14.06 2.78 -4.22
CA CYS A 89 -13.28 3.79 -4.92
C CYS A 89 -13.55 3.69 -6.44
N LYS A 90 -13.99 4.81 -7.05
CA LYS A 90 -14.46 4.82 -8.44
C LYS A 90 -13.42 5.36 -9.42
N ASN A 91 -12.59 6.32 -9.00
CA ASN A 91 -11.66 7.02 -9.88
C ASN A 91 -10.23 6.49 -9.72
N LEU A 92 -10.01 5.24 -10.17
CA LEU A 92 -8.70 4.61 -10.19
C LEU A 92 -8.00 4.90 -11.52
N ILE A 93 -7.13 5.92 -11.51
CA ILE A 93 -6.45 6.46 -12.71
C ILE A 93 -5.46 5.44 -13.29
N VAL A 94 -4.61 4.86 -12.43
CA VAL A 94 -3.50 3.98 -12.85
C VAL A 94 -3.27 2.88 -11.83
N THR A 95 -2.85 1.72 -12.35
CA THR A 95 -2.30 0.62 -11.54
C THR A 95 -0.98 0.17 -12.15
N THR A 96 0.06 0.09 -11.32
CA THR A 96 1.39 -0.41 -11.72
C THR A 96 1.77 -1.66 -10.94
N SER A 97 2.79 -2.38 -11.40
CA SER A 97 3.34 -3.54 -10.69
C SER A 97 4.22 -3.16 -9.50
N ASP A 98 4.94 -2.04 -9.62
CA ASP A 98 5.99 -1.63 -8.70
C ASP A 98 6.17 -0.10 -8.63
N SER A 99 7.02 0.35 -7.70
CA SER A 99 7.31 1.76 -7.47
C SER A 99 8.07 2.43 -8.62
N LYS A 100 8.92 1.70 -9.33
CA LYS A 100 9.68 2.23 -10.49
C LYS A 100 8.72 2.60 -11.62
N SER A 101 7.79 1.71 -11.94
CA SER A 101 6.75 1.94 -12.94
C SER A 101 5.83 3.09 -12.54
N MET A 102 5.48 3.21 -11.25
CA MET A 102 4.70 4.33 -10.74
C MET A 102 5.44 5.65 -10.94
N LEU A 103 6.74 5.70 -10.65
CA LEU A 103 7.56 6.90 -10.83
C LEU A 103 7.59 7.36 -12.29
N LYS A 104 7.71 6.44 -13.26
CA LYS A 104 7.64 6.76 -14.69
C LYS A 104 6.30 7.41 -15.05
N ILE A 105 5.19 6.87 -14.54
CA ILE A 105 3.85 7.36 -14.85
C ILE A 105 3.59 8.75 -14.26
N ILE A 106 3.92 8.98 -12.99
CA ILE A 106 3.70 10.31 -12.37
C ILE A 106 4.63 11.38 -12.95
N ASN A 107 5.75 11.00 -13.58
CA ASN A 107 6.65 11.89 -14.31
C ASN A 107 6.21 12.13 -15.77
N SER A 108 5.11 11.55 -16.24
CA SER A 108 4.61 11.76 -17.58
C SER A 108 4.11 13.22 -17.78
N PRO A 109 4.09 13.74 -19.01
CA PRO A 109 3.60 15.11 -19.30
C PRO A 109 2.22 15.40 -18.70
N LYS A 110 1.34 14.39 -18.66
CA LYS A 110 -0.03 14.49 -18.14
C LYS A 110 -0.08 14.66 -16.62
N LEU A 111 0.88 14.10 -15.88
CA LEU A 111 0.80 13.99 -14.43
C LEU A 111 1.91 14.75 -13.68
N LYS A 112 3.07 15.04 -14.28
CA LYS A 112 4.24 15.60 -13.60
C LYS A 112 4.00 16.90 -12.83
N ASN A 113 3.01 17.69 -13.21
CA ASN A 113 2.66 18.96 -12.57
C ASN A 113 1.59 18.80 -11.47
N LYS A 114 1.07 17.59 -11.26
CA LYS A 114 0.07 17.30 -10.23
C LYS A 114 0.72 17.14 -8.86
N SER A 115 -0.09 17.28 -7.81
CA SER A 115 0.33 17.03 -6.43
C SER A 115 -0.05 15.63 -6.00
N PHE A 116 0.87 14.93 -5.36
CA PHE A 116 0.69 13.54 -4.94
C PHE A 116 0.84 13.38 -3.43
N THR A 117 -0.04 12.58 -2.82
CA THR A 117 0.11 12.08 -1.46
C THR A 117 0.35 10.56 -1.49
N TYR A 118 1.51 10.15 -1.01
CA TYR A 118 1.89 8.74 -0.90
C TYR A 118 1.52 8.21 0.49
N LEU A 119 0.52 7.33 0.54
CA LEU A 119 -0.05 6.79 1.78
C LEU A 119 0.74 5.57 2.26
N SER A 120 1.68 5.76 3.16
CA SER A 120 2.71 4.77 3.48
C SER A 120 2.78 4.36 4.94
N SER A 121 3.68 3.42 5.19
CA SER A 121 4.22 3.05 6.49
C SER A 121 5.40 3.96 6.87
N ASN A 122 5.88 3.81 8.12
CA ASN A 122 7.15 4.37 8.57
C ASN A 122 8.36 3.76 7.82
N VAL A 123 8.22 2.54 7.31
CA VAL A 123 9.23 1.88 6.48
C VAL A 123 8.80 1.99 5.02
N VAL A 124 9.58 2.69 4.21
CA VAL A 124 9.32 2.91 2.78
C VAL A 124 10.62 2.76 1.99
N ASN A 125 10.48 2.57 0.69
CA ASN A 125 11.61 2.66 -0.24
C ASN A 125 11.95 4.14 -0.43
N GLU A 126 13.00 4.62 0.22
CA GLU A 126 13.43 6.02 0.14
C GLU A 126 13.93 6.39 -1.26
N ASP A 127 14.46 5.44 -2.06
CA ASP A 127 14.89 5.69 -3.45
C ASP A 127 13.76 6.26 -4.30
N PHE A 128 12.52 5.84 -4.06
CA PHE A 128 11.36 6.39 -4.75
C PHE A 128 11.23 7.90 -4.53
N PHE A 129 11.42 8.37 -3.30
CA PHE A 129 11.31 9.79 -2.96
C PHE A 129 12.52 10.59 -3.43
N ILE A 130 13.73 10.02 -3.35
CA ILE A 130 14.95 10.61 -3.88
C ILE A 130 14.81 10.86 -5.39
N GLU A 131 14.38 9.86 -6.13
CA GLU A 131 14.17 9.96 -7.58
C GLU A 131 13.00 10.91 -7.94
N ALA A 132 11.93 10.90 -7.17
CA ALA A 132 10.82 11.83 -7.34
C ALA A 132 11.29 13.30 -7.13
N HIS A 133 12.13 13.53 -6.12
CA HIS A 133 12.72 14.85 -5.85
C HIS A 133 13.65 15.32 -6.97
N LYS A 134 14.56 14.47 -7.45
CA LYS A 134 15.42 14.77 -8.61
C LYS A 134 14.60 15.18 -9.84
N LYS A 135 13.41 14.59 -10.03
CA LYS A 135 12.48 14.90 -11.12
C LYS A 135 11.56 16.10 -10.82
N LYS A 136 11.76 16.78 -9.70
CA LYS A 136 10.96 17.92 -9.23
C LYS A 136 9.45 17.62 -9.13
N LEU A 137 9.08 16.38 -8.80
CA LEU A 137 7.70 15.98 -8.61
C LEU A 137 7.17 16.47 -7.25
N LYS A 138 5.94 16.99 -7.25
CA LYS A 138 5.26 17.46 -6.03
C LYS A 138 4.65 16.28 -5.30
N ILE A 139 5.45 15.57 -4.51
CA ILE A 139 5.02 14.40 -3.75
C ILE A 139 5.29 14.57 -2.26
N LYS A 140 4.28 14.28 -1.42
CA LYS A 140 4.42 14.23 0.04
C LYS A 140 4.14 12.83 0.56
N LYS A 141 4.90 12.41 1.57
CA LYS A 141 4.72 11.16 2.30
C LYS A 141 3.74 11.39 3.46
N LYS A 142 2.68 10.58 3.54
CA LYS A 142 1.76 10.55 4.68
C LYS A 142 1.83 9.18 5.34
N ILE A 143 2.40 9.12 6.54
CA ILE A 143 2.49 7.87 7.30
C ILE A 143 1.14 7.61 7.97
N ILE A 144 0.46 6.53 7.59
CA ILE A 144 -0.87 6.15 8.08
C ILE A 144 -0.88 4.82 8.83
N TYR A 145 0.21 4.06 8.78
CA TYR A 145 0.42 2.87 9.59
C TYR A 145 1.90 2.67 9.90
N LYS A 146 2.20 1.80 10.86
CA LYS A 146 3.57 1.43 11.23
C LYS A 146 3.77 -0.07 11.02
N THR A 147 4.88 -0.44 10.39
CA THR A 147 5.40 -1.80 10.38
C THR A 147 6.28 -1.98 11.61
N ILE A 148 6.02 -3.01 12.38
CA ILE A 148 6.71 -3.32 13.64
C ILE A 148 7.34 -4.71 13.47
N SER A 149 8.67 -4.78 13.58
CA SER A 149 9.39 -6.05 13.63
C SER A 149 9.08 -6.82 14.91
N ILE A 150 8.90 -8.12 14.80
CA ILE A 150 8.79 -9.03 15.94
C ILE A 150 10.20 -9.57 16.22
N LYS A 151 10.75 -9.26 17.39
CA LYS A 151 12.15 -9.55 17.74
C LYS A 151 12.41 -10.96 18.27
N SER A 152 11.38 -11.71 18.66
CA SER A 152 11.51 -13.07 19.14
C SER A 152 10.74 -14.02 18.25
N LEU A 153 11.40 -15.07 17.79
CA LEU A 153 10.72 -16.27 17.36
C LEU A 153 10.13 -16.91 18.61
N SER A 154 8.89 -17.37 18.54
CA SER A 154 8.33 -18.22 19.60
C SER A 154 9.21 -19.47 19.74
N ASN A 155 9.80 -19.69 20.91
CA ASN A 155 10.50 -20.93 21.26
C ASN A 155 9.52 -22.08 21.29
#